data_8b0c8fc508e59b6be59208f64bea17d5
#
_entry.id   8b0c8fc508e59b6be59208f64bea17d5
#
_cell.length_a   1.000
_cell.length_b   1.000
_cell.length_c   1.000
_cell.angle_alpha   90.00
_cell.angle_beta   90.00
_cell.angle_gamma   90.00
#
_symmetry.space_group_name_H-M   'P 1'
#
loop_
_entity.id
_entity.type
_entity.pdbx_description
1 polymer ?
#
loop_
_entity_poly.entity_id
_entity_poly.type
_entity_poly.pdbx_seq_one_letter_code
_entity_poly.pdbx_strand_id
1 'polypeptide(L)'
;MQRCHIDCIKKDGINDLDLCFMPATALAAEIRAKTVSPVEVVSAILAQVEALEPKLNAFATFTPECALEAAKAAEKSVLAGEILGDLHGVPVTIKDLTSTAGIPTQRGSKILAGNIHYIPLDAHGMACEGARRGHHSRPQTN
;
A
#
# COMPACT_ATOMS: atom_id res chain seq x y z
N MET A 1 -12.78 20.99 18.39
CA MET A 1 -12.93 19.76 17.56
C MET A 1 -13.32 20.22 16.16
N GLN A 2 -12.32 20.52 15.33
CA GLN A 2 -12.52 20.99 13.96
C GLN A 2 -12.36 19.77 13.04
N ARG A 3 -13.46 19.32 12.44
CA ARG A 3 -13.43 18.35 11.34
C ARG A 3 -12.67 19.01 10.20
N CYS A 4 -11.48 18.47 9.89
CA CYS A 4 -10.84 18.77 8.63
C CYS A 4 -11.76 18.27 7.52
N HIS A 5 -12.41 19.20 6.88
CA HIS A 5 -13.20 19.01 5.69
C HIS A 5 -12.21 18.82 4.53
N ILE A 6 -11.78 17.59 4.31
CA ILE A 6 -11.13 17.24 3.06
C ILE A 6 -12.27 16.83 2.13
N ASP A 7 -12.97 17.82 1.60
CA ASP A 7 -13.73 17.66 0.38
C ASP A 7 -12.72 17.52 -0.76
N CYS A 8 -12.17 16.32 -0.89
CA CYS A 8 -11.26 15.99 -1.96
C CYS A 8 -12.09 15.65 -3.19
N ILE A 9 -11.94 16.46 -4.17
CA ILE A 9 -12.19 16.40 -5.60
C ILE A 9 -12.67 15.00 -6.05
N LYS A 10 -13.94 14.69 -5.83
CA LYS A 10 -14.61 13.66 -6.61
C LYS A 10 -14.80 14.23 -8.01
N LYS A 11 -13.91 13.91 -8.91
CA LYS A 11 -14.16 14.08 -10.33
C LYS A 11 -15.25 13.09 -10.72
N ASP A 12 -16.33 13.62 -11.26
CA ASP A 12 -17.51 12.89 -11.70
C ASP A 12 -17.13 11.65 -12.50
N GLY A 13 -17.41 10.46 -11.96
CA GLY A 13 -17.46 9.22 -12.71
C GLY A 13 -16.70 8.00 -12.20
N ILE A 14 -15.67 8.13 -11.32
CA ILE A 14 -14.95 6.96 -10.79
C ILE A 14 -15.55 6.57 -9.44
N ASN A 15 -16.13 5.38 -9.35
CA ASN A 15 -16.65 4.84 -8.09
C ASN A 15 -15.61 3.96 -7.38
N ASP A 16 -15.83 3.63 -6.10
CA ASP A 16 -14.91 2.85 -5.30
C ASP A 16 -14.62 1.46 -5.90
N LEU A 17 -15.61 0.87 -6.59
CA LEU A 17 -15.44 -0.41 -7.26
C LEU A 17 -14.54 -0.30 -8.49
N ASP A 18 -14.64 0.80 -9.25
CA ASP A 18 -13.76 1.05 -10.38
C ASP A 18 -12.30 1.16 -9.92
N LEU A 19 -12.04 1.81 -8.77
CA LEU A 19 -10.69 1.88 -8.18
C LEU A 19 -10.14 0.50 -7.83
N CYS A 20 -10.99 -0.40 -7.32
CA CYS A 20 -10.57 -1.76 -6.96
C CYS A 20 -10.15 -2.61 -8.18
N PHE A 21 -10.72 -2.35 -9.35
CA PHE A 21 -10.47 -3.14 -10.57
C PHE A 21 -9.66 -2.42 -11.63
N MET A 22 -9.22 -1.19 -11.36
CA MET A 22 -8.38 -0.43 -12.27
C MET A 22 -6.99 -1.08 -12.43
N PRO A 23 -6.46 -1.19 -13.66
CA PRO A 23 -5.07 -1.65 -13.86
C PRO A 23 -4.09 -0.78 -13.09
N ALA A 24 -3.07 -1.41 -12.47
CA ALA A 24 -2.09 -0.71 -11.63
C ALA A 24 -1.39 0.47 -12.34
N THR A 25 -1.11 0.33 -13.63
CA THR A 25 -0.50 1.40 -14.46
C THR A 25 -1.45 2.58 -14.66
N ALA A 26 -2.74 2.32 -14.87
CA ALA A 26 -3.75 3.37 -14.99
C ALA A 26 -3.94 4.07 -13.64
N LEU A 27 -4.06 3.29 -12.56
CA LEU A 27 -4.19 3.81 -11.20
C LEU A 27 -2.99 4.71 -10.82
N ALA A 28 -1.77 4.27 -11.13
CA ALA A 28 -0.56 5.08 -10.91
C ALA A 28 -0.56 6.38 -11.72
N ALA A 29 -1.09 6.36 -12.95
CA ALA A 29 -1.23 7.56 -13.78
C ALA A 29 -2.24 8.55 -13.18
N GLU A 30 -3.40 8.06 -12.70
CA GLU A 30 -4.42 8.90 -12.04
C GLU A 30 -3.89 9.52 -10.72
N ILE A 31 -3.16 8.73 -9.92
CA ILE A 31 -2.51 9.23 -8.70
C ILE A 31 -1.48 10.33 -9.04
N ARG A 32 -0.66 10.09 -10.06
CA ARG A 32 0.36 11.07 -10.50
C ARG A 32 -0.28 12.34 -11.06
N ALA A 33 -1.41 12.21 -11.75
CA ALA A 33 -2.20 13.33 -12.24
C ALA A 33 -2.97 14.07 -11.11
N LYS A 34 -2.95 13.54 -9.88
CA LYS A 34 -3.69 14.06 -8.71
C LYS A 34 -5.20 14.04 -8.91
N THR A 35 -5.71 13.15 -9.75
CA THR A 35 -7.15 12.95 -10.00
C THR A 35 -7.76 12.00 -8.97
N VAL A 36 -6.94 11.11 -8.41
CA VAL A 36 -7.32 10.17 -7.35
C VAL A 36 -6.24 10.19 -6.28
N SER A 37 -6.66 10.16 -5.01
CA SER A 37 -5.74 10.10 -3.88
C SER A 37 -5.32 8.66 -3.57
N PRO A 38 -4.04 8.40 -3.20
CA PRO A 38 -3.64 7.12 -2.62
C PRO A 38 -4.50 6.68 -1.44
N VAL A 39 -4.99 7.63 -0.63
CA VAL A 39 -5.84 7.35 0.53
C VAL A 39 -7.21 6.88 0.09
N GLU A 40 -7.81 7.48 -0.94
CA GLU A 40 -9.09 7.02 -1.51
C GLU A 40 -8.98 5.60 -2.06
N VAL A 41 -7.92 5.32 -2.83
CA VAL A 41 -7.66 3.99 -3.39
C VAL A 41 -7.56 2.93 -2.30
N VAL A 42 -6.71 3.18 -1.30
CA VAL A 42 -6.51 2.22 -0.21
C VAL A 42 -7.78 2.04 0.60
N SER A 43 -8.53 3.10 0.86
CA SER A 43 -9.80 3.02 1.60
C SER A 43 -10.85 2.20 0.85
N ALA A 44 -10.99 2.39 -0.47
CA ALA A 44 -11.90 1.60 -1.29
C ALA A 44 -11.53 0.11 -1.29
N ILE A 45 -10.24 -0.20 -1.43
CA ILE A 45 -9.75 -1.59 -1.42
C ILE A 45 -9.95 -2.23 -0.05
N LEU A 46 -9.65 -1.53 1.05
CA LEU A 46 -9.85 -2.05 2.41
C LEU A 46 -11.32 -2.35 2.68
N ALA A 47 -12.23 -1.48 2.27
CA ALA A 47 -13.67 -1.72 2.40
C ALA A 47 -14.11 -2.97 1.62
N GLN A 48 -13.56 -3.20 0.42
CA GLN A 48 -13.82 -4.40 -0.36
C GLN A 48 -13.23 -5.65 0.31
N VAL A 49 -12.02 -5.56 0.87
CA VAL A 49 -11.41 -6.66 1.65
C VAL A 49 -12.28 -7.01 2.84
N GLU A 50 -12.69 -6.04 3.67
CA GLU A 50 -13.53 -6.27 4.84
C GLU A 50 -14.84 -6.97 4.48
N ALA A 51 -15.44 -6.65 3.34
CA ALA A 51 -16.67 -7.28 2.88
C ALA A 51 -16.47 -8.74 2.40
N LEU A 52 -15.31 -9.07 1.87
CA LEU A 52 -15.03 -10.37 1.24
C LEU A 52 -14.24 -11.33 2.14
N GLU A 53 -13.35 -10.82 3.00
CA GLU A 53 -12.45 -11.61 3.82
C GLU A 53 -13.15 -12.67 4.69
N PRO A 54 -14.34 -12.41 5.29
CA PRO A 54 -15.06 -13.42 6.06
C PRO A 54 -15.43 -14.68 5.25
N LYS A 55 -15.50 -14.54 3.92
CA LYS A 55 -15.83 -15.64 3.00
C LYS A 55 -14.60 -16.27 2.34
N LEU A 56 -13.57 -15.46 2.10
CA LEU A 56 -12.39 -15.87 1.34
C LEU A 56 -11.25 -16.35 2.23
N ASN A 57 -11.08 -15.73 3.42
CA ASN A 57 -9.97 -15.98 4.33
C ASN A 57 -8.62 -15.95 3.58
N ALA A 58 -8.39 -14.88 2.81
CA ALA A 58 -7.26 -14.77 1.89
C ALA A 58 -6.00 -14.21 2.54
N PHE A 59 -6.15 -13.43 3.65
CA PHE A 59 -5.04 -12.77 4.30
C PHE A 59 -4.55 -13.53 5.53
N ALA A 60 -3.30 -14.01 5.51
CA ALA A 60 -2.63 -14.58 6.67
C ALA A 60 -2.32 -13.50 7.73
N THR A 61 -2.00 -12.29 7.28
CA THR A 61 -1.79 -11.11 8.12
C THR A 61 -2.44 -9.92 7.43
N PHE A 62 -3.34 -9.25 8.13
CA PHE A 62 -4.05 -8.07 7.61
C PHE A 62 -3.65 -6.85 8.43
N THR A 63 -3.12 -5.81 7.76
CA THR A 63 -2.53 -4.61 8.38
C THR A 63 -3.14 -3.32 7.80
N PRO A 64 -4.45 -3.07 8.00
CA PRO A 64 -5.15 -1.94 7.38
C PRO A 64 -4.63 -0.58 7.87
N GLU A 65 -4.29 -0.45 9.14
CA GLU A 65 -3.76 0.79 9.70
C GLU A 65 -2.43 1.18 9.05
N CYS A 66 -1.54 0.22 8.88
CA CYS A 66 -0.24 0.40 8.24
C CYS A 66 -0.41 0.82 6.77
N ALA A 67 -1.35 0.19 6.06
CA ALA A 67 -1.67 0.54 4.68
C ALA A 67 -2.19 1.99 4.55
N LEU A 68 -3.07 2.41 5.46
CA LEU A 68 -3.59 3.79 5.48
C LEU A 68 -2.51 4.82 5.82
N GLU A 69 -1.62 4.52 6.76
CA GLU A 69 -0.50 5.41 7.09
C GLU A 69 0.46 5.57 5.90
N ALA A 70 0.78 4.47 5.22
CA ALA A 70 1.59 4.49 4.00
C ALA A 70 0.90 5.28 2.88
N ALA A 71 -0.41 5.13 2.71
CA ALA A 71 -1.18 5.89 1.73
C ALA A 71 -1.15 7.40 2.01
N LYS A 72 -1.31 7.82 3.26
CA LYS A 72 -1.20 9.24 3.67
C LYS A 72 0.20 9.80 3.40
N ALA A 73 1.23 9.01 3.66
CA ALA A 73 2.60 9.43 3.36
C ALA A 73 2.83 9.56 1.85
N ALA A 74 2.31 8.60 1.05
CA ALA A 74 2.37 8.65 -0.40
C ALA A 74 1.63 9.86 -0.97
N GLU A 75 0.44 10.17 -0.48
CA GLU A 75 -0.33 11.36 -0.86
C GLU A 75 0.46 12.64 -0.60
N LYS A 76 1.08 12.74 0.58
CA LYS A 76 1.91 13.91 0.92
C LYS A 76 3.04 14.12 -0.07
N SER A 77 3.72 13.06 -0.50
CA SER A 77 4.80 13.12 -1.50
C SER A 77 4.27 13.54 -2.89
N VAL A 78 3.10 13.02 -3.29
CA VAL A 78 2.42 13.43 -4.54
C VAL A 78 2.08 14.92 -4.52
N LEU A 79 1.52 15.41 -3.41
CA LEU A 79 1.15 16.83 -3.27
C LEU A 79 2.37 17.74 -3.25
N ALA A 80 3.48 17.30 -2.64
CA ALA A 80 4.74 18.02 -2.61
C ALA A 80 5.44 18.06 -3.99
N GLY A 81 4.98 17.30 -4.98
CA GLY A 81 5.59 17.26 -6.32
C GLY A 81 6.95 16.55 -6.32
N GLU A 82 7.19 15.61 -5.41
CA GLU A 82 8.42 14.84 -5.37
C GLU A 82 8.58 13.97 -6.63
N ILE A 83 9.83 13.56 -6.94
CA ILE A 83 10.10 12.57 -7.99
C ILE A 83 9.70 11.20 -7.44
N LEU A 84 8.68 10.61 -8.06
CA LEU A 84 8.03 9.40 -7.58
C LEU A 84 8.36 8.20 -8.48
N GLY A 85 8.40 7.01 -7.89
CA GLY A 85 8.47 5.76 -8.65
C GLY A 85 7.20 5.49 -9.48
N ASP A 86 7.31 4.56 -10.44
CA ASP A 86 6.24 4.30 -11.41
C ASP A 86 4.92 3.81 -10.77
N LEU A 87 4.99 3.10 -9.65
CA LEU A 87 3.84 2.57 -8.93
C LEU A 87 3.63 3.25 -7.57
N HIS A 88 4.11 4.49 -7.40
CA HIS A 88 3.96 5.21 -6.14
C HIS A 88 2.49 5.41 -5.79
N GLY A 89 2.13 5.06 -4.55
CA GLY A 89 0.76 5.18 -4.03
C GLY A 89 -0.19 4.05 -4.43
N VAL A 90 0.25 3.11 -5.27
CA VAL A 90 -0.53 1.92 -5.65
C VAL A 90 -0.38 0.86 -4.55
N PRO A 91 -1.48 0.38 -3.93
CA PRO A 91 -1.41 -0.69 -2.95
C PRO A 91 -1.10 -2.04 -3.59
N VAL A 92 -0.39 -2.89 -2.85
CA VAL A 92 -0.06 -4.25 -3.29
C VAL A 92 -0.27 -5.23 -2.14
N THR A 93 -0.58 -6.48 -2.49
CA THR A 93 -0.57 -7.60 -1.56
C THR A 93 0.68 -8.42 -1.76
N ILE A 94 1.29 -8.87 -0.66
CA ILE A 94 2.51 -9.68 -0.69
C ILE A 94 2.15 -11.09 -0.22
N LYS A 95 2.56 -12.08 -1.01
CA LYS A 95 2.33 -13.48 -0.65
C LYS A 95 3.13 -13.85 0.60
N ASP A 96 2.50 -14.61 1.51
CA ASP A 96 3.09 -15.09 2.77
C ASP A 96 4.29 -16.07 2.60
N LEU A 97 4.92 -16.07 1.45
CA LEU A 97 6.23 -16.72 1.17
C LEU A 97 7.38 -15.72 1.14
N THR A 98 7.07 -14.44 0.93
CA THR A 98 8.05 -13.37 0.79
C THR A 98 8.23 -12.70 2.15
N SER A 99 9.46 -12.69 2.63
CA SER A 99 9.78 -12.06 3.91
C SER A 99 9.65 -10.54 3.80
N THR A 100 8.82 -9.98 4.67
CA THR A 100 8.58 -8.53 4.76
C THR A 100 9.03 -8.05 6.13
N ALA A 101 9.82 -6.98 6.18
CA ALA A 101 10.33 -6.46 7.44
C ALA A 101 9.20 -6.05 8.38
N GLY A 102 9.23 -6.53 9.61
CA GLY A 102 8.25 -6.19 10.64
C GLY A 102 6.88 -6.85 10.50
N ILE A 103 6.65 -7.65 9.46
CA ILE A 103 5.40 -8.39 9.24
C ILE A 103 5.67 -9.89 9.36
N PRO A 104 4.81 -10.66 10.06
CA PRO A 104 4.95 -12.10 10.15
C PRO A 104 4.96 -12.78 8.76
N THR A 105 5.92 -13.68 8.54
CA THR A 105 5.99 -14.52 7.34
C THR A 105 5.91 -15.97 7.76
N GLN A 106 4.74 -16.56 7.64
CA GLN A 106 4.41 -17.87 8.23
C GLN A 106 4.51 -19.02 7.24
N ARG A 107 4.45 -18.74 5.94
CA ARG A 107 4.56 -19.72 4.84
C ARG A 107 3.55 -20.87 4.97
N GLY A 108 2.37 -20.60 5.55
CA GLY A 108 1.36 -21.61 5.82
C GLY A 108 1.74 -22.66 6.87
N SER A 109 2.80 -22.43 7.66
CA SER A 109 3.32 -23.38 8.65
C SER A 109 3.03 -22.91 10.08
N LYS A 110 2.43 -23.78 10.90
CA LYS A 110 2.23 -23.53 12.33
C LYS A 110 3.55 -23.36 13.10
N ILE A 111 4.64 -23.98 12.62
CA ILE A 111 5.98 -23.86 13.25
C ILE A 111 6.54 -22.45 13.05
N LEU A 112 6.19 -21.79 11.93
CA LEU A 112 6.63 -20.45 11.60
C LEU A 112 5.62 -19.36 12.03
N ALA A 113 4.59 -19.73 12.79
CA ALA A 113 3.61 -18.79 13.30
C ALA A 113 4.32 -17.70 14.13
N GLY A 114 4.11 -16.44 13.78
CA GLY A 114 4.75 -15.30 14.45
C GLY A 114 6.21 -15.06 14.07
N ASN A 115 6.76 -15.75 13.07
CA ASN A 115 8.12 -15.52 12.59
C ASN A 115 8.21 -14.16 11.88
N ILE A 116 8.91 -13.21 12.47
CA ILE A 116 9.10 -11.85 11.94
C ILE A 116 10.55 -11.69 11.47
N HIS A 117 10.71 -11.28 10.22
CA HIS A 117 11.99 -10.94 9.65
C HIS A 117 12.30 -9.45 9.91
N TYR A 118 13.47 -9.18 10.48
CA TYR A 118 13.95 -7.82 10.72
C TYR A 118 14.88 -7.31 9.60
N ILE A 119 15.41 -8.24 8.80
CA ILE A 119 16.26 -7.89 7.66
C ILE A 119 15.38 -7.88 6.43
N PRO A 120 15.29 -6.75 5.77
CA PRO A 120 14.56 -6.70 4.53
C PRO A 120 15.29 -7.54 3.48
N LEU A 121 14.63 -8.55 2.92
CA LEU A 121 14.99 -9.08 1.63
C LEU A 121 14.47 -8.11 0.56
N ASP A 122 15.14 -8.01 -0.57
CA ASP A 122 14.94 -6.95 -1.58
C ASP A 122 13.55 -6.80 -2.23
N ALA A 123 12.54 -7.50 -1.74
CA ALA A 123 11.12 -7.30 -2.09
C ALA A 123 10.46 -6.18 -1.27
N HIS A 124 11.20 -5.11 -1.08
CA HIS A 124 10.95 -4.08 -0.10
C HIS A 124 9.85 -3.12 -0.45
N GLY A 125 9.17 -2.79 0.55
CA GLY A 125 8.59 -1.47 0.68
C GLY A 125 7.21 -1.29 0.12
N MET A 126 6.45 -2.36 -0.15
CA MET A 126 5.19 -2.13 -0.83
C MET A 126 3.96 -2.31 0.06
N ALA A 127 4.06 -2.98 1.19
CA ALA A 127 2.90 -3.13 2.08
C ALA A 127 2.79 -2.03 3.16
N CYS A 128 3.95 -1.55 3.67
CA CYS A 128 3.98 -0.47 4.67
C CYS A 128 5.00 0.63 4.37
N GLU A 129 5.89 0.45 3.41
CA GLU A 129 6.97 1.39 3.09
C GLU A 129 6.79 2.17 1.79
N GLY A 130 5.60 2.30 1.27
CA GLY A 130 5.32 3.17 0.11
C GLY A 130 5.76 4.63 0.29
N ALA A 131 6.32 4.98 1.46
CA ALA A 131 6.75 6.33 1.79
C ALA A 131 8.26 6.47 2.03
N ARG A 132 9.04 5.40 2.11
CA ARG A 132 10.48 5.55 2.31
C ARG A 132 11.23 5.31 1.01
N ARG A 133 11.86 6.35 0.54
CA ARG A 133 12.71 6.40 -0.64
C ARG A 133 13.67 5.23 -0.69
N GLY A 134 13.67 4.51 -1.80
CA GLY A 134 14.77 3.65 -2.18
C GLY A 134 16.04 4.46 -2.42
N HIS A 135 16.69 4.88 -1.36
CA HIS A 135 18.08 5.29 -1.37
C HIS A 135 18.83 4.34 -0.45
N HIS A 136 19.05 3.14 -0.94
CA HIS A 136 20.13 2.31 -0.40
C HIS A 136 21.24 2.31 -1.45
N SER A 137 22.15 3.26 -1.29
CA SER A 137 23.52 3.13 -1.78
C SER A 137 24.04 1.80 -1.21
N ARG A 138 24.30 0.83 -2.10
CA ARG A 138 25.08 -0.36 -1.77
C ARG A 138 26.38 0.10 -1.08
N PRO A 139 26.74 -0.46 0.08
CA PRO A 139 28.13 -0.37 0.53
C PRO A 139 28.95 -1.10 -0.51
N GLN A 140 29.83 -0.38 -1.20
CA GLN A 140 30.89 -0.99 -1.97
C GLN A 140 31.86 -1.59 -0.96
N THR A 141 31.86 -2.90 -0.82
CA THR A 141 32.97 -3.60 -0.17
C THR A 141 34.08 -3.74 -1.19
N ASN A 142 35.17 -3.03 -0.95
CA ASN A 142 36.47 -3.36 -1.53
C ASN A 142 36.93 -4.74 -1.07
#